data_07d914c793692f220e1fb3cfb32be657
#
_entry.id   07d914c793692f220e1fb3cfb32be657
#
_cell.length_a   1.000
_cell.length_b   1.000
_cell.length_c   1.000
_cell.angle_alpha   90.00
_cell.angle_beta   90.00
_cell.angle_gamma   90.00
#
_symmetry.space_group_name_H-M   'P 1'
#
loop_
_entity.id
_entity.type
_entity.pdbx_description
1 polymer ?
#
loop_
_entity_poly.entity_id
_entity_poly.type
_entity_poly.pdbx_seq_one_letter_code
_entity_poly.pdbx_strand_id
1 'polypeptide(L)'
;ARALGANSTAKGVNSTAIGWDSKSEADRGIAIGETASVEDGTEHGIAIGTGAKASGKGSTGTPSLPASTVAIGQGAQALENGDIVIGRQAKSIASTEHGNPGSGAVVAGAEAAAYGARGDVVIGASAETNVKIKQSGGTIDPKYAQGVAIGSTAKTYGTQSLALGADTRAIGNSSVAIGGDDIDMARTELETAVPQLKAGNGIKKSFNKEIETKFPGGLGSASINVKGKYANTAAIGDAPPAIGTLSEAFGTGSTAIGINSLTKGVASTGIGIMARSWGDNSLALGTQVGAYGTRSSSIGDTNQVG
;
A
#
# COMPACT_ATOMS: atom_id res chain seq x y z
N ALA A 1 10.45 -31.83 21.97
CA ALA A 1 11.27 -30.75 21.42
C ALA A 1 12.53 -31.31 20.77
N ARG A 2 13.03 -30.66 19.70
CA ARG A 2 14.26 -31.03 18.99
C ARG A 2 15.09 -29.79 18.68
N ALA A 3 16.36 -29.79 19.10
CA ALA A 3 17.31 -28.72 18.82
C ALA A 3 18.53 -29.28 18.08
N LEU A 4 18.94 -28.64 16.97
CA LEU A 4 20.06 -29.04 16.16
C LEU A 4 20.85 -27.81 15.72
N GLY A 5 22.07 -27.67 16.22
CA GLY A 5 22.98 -26.54 15.96
C GLY A 5 23.61 -26.01 17.24
N ALA A 6 24.73 -25.29 17.12
CA ALA A 6 25.36 -24.67 18.30
C ALA A 6 24.42 -23.61 18.88
N ASN A 7 24.25 -23.59 20.21
CA ASN A 7 23.37 -22.71 20.98
C ASN A 7 21.88 -22.80 20.59
N SER A 8 21.46 -23.79 19.78
CA SER A 8 20.04 -23.94 19.44
C SER A 8 19.21 -24.34 20.64
N THR A 9 18.00 -23.80 20.78
CA THR A 9 17.12 -24.03 21.94
C THR A 9 15.69 -24.33 21.47
N ALA A 10 15.15 -25.48 21.88
CA ALA A 10 13.75 -25.87 21.68
C ALA A 10 13.11 -26.14 23.03
N LYS A 11 12.32 -25.18 23.57
CA LYS A 11 11.66 -25.26 24.89
C LYS A 11 10.23 -25.75 24.81
N GLY A 12 9.47 -25.32 23.81
CA GLY A 12 8.05 -25.65 23.68
C GLY A 12 7.82 -27.14 23.44
N VAL A 13 6.65 -27.64 23.81
CA VAL A 13 6.24 -29.03 23.56
C VAL A 13 6.15 -29.27 22.05
N ASN A 14 6.81 -30.32 21.56
CA ASN A 14 6.88 -30.63 20.13
C ASN A 14 7.53 -29.53 19.26
N SER A 15 8.31 -28.63 19.85
CA SER A 15 9.01 -27.59 19.12
C SER A 15 10.26 -28.10 18.39
N THR A 16 10.68 -27.38 17.35
CA THR A 16 11.87 -27.68 16.54
C THR A 16 12.72 -26.42 16.38
N ALA A 17 14.01 -26.50 16.69
CA ALA A 17 14.99 -25.42 16.46
C ALA A 17 16.19 -25.97 15.71
N ILE A 18 16.48 -25.46 14.51
CA ILE A 18 17.57 -25.91 13.65
C ILE A 18 18.38 -24.71 13.15
N GLY A 19 19.66 -24.66 13.50
CA GLY A 19 20.58 -23.58 13.12
C GLY A 19 21.36 -23.02 14.30
N TRP A 20 22.39 -22.24 14.02
CA TRP A 20 23.16 -21.57 15.06
C TRP A 20 22.28 -20.55 15.80
N ASP A 21 22.28 -20.59 17.13
CA ASP A 21 21.48 -19.72 18.01
C ASP A 21 19.97 -19.65 17.67
N SER A 22 19.44 -20.70 17.01
CA SER A 22 18.01 -20.76 16.70
C SER A 22 17.18 -21.05 17.95
N LYS A 23 15.99 -20.43 18.10
CA LYS A 23 15.16 -20.52 19.30
C LYS A 23 13.71 -20.83 18.97
N SER A 24 13.14 -21.90 19.52
CA SER A 24 11.73 -22.21 19.46
C SER A 24 11.19 -22.38 20.89
N GLU A 25 10.62 -21.30 21.43
CA GLU A 25 10.13 -21.26 22.81
C GLU A 25 8.66 -21.67 22.92
N ALA A 26 7.90 -21.47 21.85
CA ALA A 26 6.47 -21.81 21.78
C ALA A 26 6.22 -23.29 21.53
N ASP A 27 5.05 -23.78 21.99
CA ASP A 27 4.58 -25.12 21.71
C ASP A 27 4.33 -25.30 20.19
N ARG A 28 4.77 -26.44 19.66
CA ARG A 28 4.69 -26.78 18.22
C ARG A 28 5.36 -25.76 17.29
N GLY A 29 6.21 -24.86 17.85
CA GLY A 29 6.96 -23.86 17.11
C GLY A 29 8.05 -24.49 16.25
N ILE A 30 8.31 -23.92 15.07
CA ILE A 30 9.38 -24.32 14.15
C ILE A 30 10.27 -23.12 13.87
N ALA A 31 11.54 -23.17 14.31
CA ALA A 31 12.57 -22.17 14.03
C ALA A 31 13.70 -22.82 13.23
N ILE A 32 13.91 -22.42 11.98
CA ILE A 32 14.94 -22.97 11.08
C ILE A 32 15.74 -21.82 10.46
N GLY A 33 17.01 -21.76 10.76
CA GLY A 33 17.96 -20.76 10.29
C GLY A 33 18.81 -20.20 11.43
N GLU A 34 19.91 -19.56 11.06
CA GLU A 34 20.74 -18.83 12.01
C GLU A 34 19.90 -17.74 12.71
N THR A 35 19.90 -17.71 14.04
CA THR A 35 19.13 -16.78 14.86
C THR A 35 17.62 -16.73 14.59
N ALA A 36 17.06 -17.71 13.87
CA ALA A 36 15.62 -17.82 13.69
C ALA A 36 14.92 -18.00 15.03
N SER A 37 13.79 -17.30 15.26
CA SER A 37 13.11 -17.34 16.56
C SER A 37 11.60 -17.46 16.47
N VAL A 38 11.04 -18.36 17.27
CA VAL A 38 9.60 -18.42 17.59
C VAL A 38 9.47 -18.13 19.08
N GLU A 39 8.84 -17.02 19.42
CA GLU A 39 8.71 -16.56 20.80
C GLU A 39 7.64 -17.33 21.57
N ASP A 40 7.80 -17.35 22.91
CA ASP A 40 6.79 -17.92 23.81
C ASP A 40 5.41 -17.24 23.66
N GLY A 41 4.36 -18.03 23.76
CA GLY A 41 3.00 -17.56 23.52
C GLY A 41 2.58 -17.55 22.03
N THR A 42 3.48 -17.90 21.11
CA THR A 42 3.17 -18.08 19.68
C THR A 42 2.99 -19.57 19.38
N GLU A 43 1.90 -20.16 19.83
CA GLU A 43 1.59 -21.57 19.51
C GLU A 43 1.54 -21.76 17.99
N HIS A 44 2.14 -22.84 17.47
CA HIS A 44 2.21 -23.13 16.03
C HIS A 44 2.95 -22.08 15.17
N GLY A 45 3.83 -21.26 15.77
CA GLY A 45 4.65 -20.30 15.05
C GLY A 45 5.67 -20.97 14.11
N ILE A 46 5.90 -20.40 12.93
CA ILE A 46 6.90 -20.85 11.95
C ILE A 46 7.83 -19.69 11.63
N ALA A 47 9.13 -19.85 11.90
CA ALA A 47 10.18 -18.91 11.54
C ALA A 47 11.25 -19.64 10.71
N ILE A 48 11.38 -19.34 9.43
CA ILE A 48 12.33 -19.97 8.51
C ILE A 48 13.15 -18.92 7.79
N GLY A 49 14.46 -18.95 8.00
CA GLY A 49 15.45 -18.03 7.43
C GLY A 49 16.34 -17.40 8.50
N THR A 50 17.51 -16.90 8.09
CA THR A 50 18.43 -16.20 9.00
C THR A 50 17.73 -14.98 9.59
N GLY A 51 17.66 -14.90 10.92
CA GLY A 51 16.99 -13.81 11.64
C GLY A 51 15.47 -13.73 11.45
N ALA A 52 14.82 -14.78 10.90
CA ALA A 52 13.37 -14.81 10.81
C ALA A 52 12.72 -14.83 12.20
N LYS A 53 11.66 -14.06 12.41
CA LYS A 53 11.00 -13.91 13.70
C LYS A 53 9.50 -14.10 13.62
N ALA A 54 8.96 -15.06 14.37
CA ALA A 54 7.55 -15.25 14.62
C ALA A 54 7.26 -14.96 16.10
N SER A 55 6.55 -13.87 16.40
CA SER A 55 6.33 -13.40 17.77
C SER A 55 4.91 -12.93 18.05
N GLY A 56 3.96 -13.43 17.31
CA GLY A 56 2.55 -13.06 17.54
C GLY A 56 2.14 -13.36 18.97
N LYS A 57 1.84 -12.33 19.75
CA LYS A 57 1.25 -12.52 21.07
C LYS A 57 -0.22 -12.83 20.92
N GLY A 58 -0.69 -13.91 21.53
CA GLY A 58 -2.11 -14.22 21.60
C GLY A 58 -2.90 -13.06 22.22
N SER A 59 -4.15 -12.94 21.83
CA SER A 59 -5.05 -11.95 22.43
C SER A 59 -5.11 -12.14 23.96
N THR A 60 -4.98 -11.06 24.71
CA THR A 60 -5.15 -11.05 26.17
C THR A 60 -6.61 -11.16 26.60
N GLY A 61 -7.54 -11.34 25.65
CA GLY A 61 -8.97 -11.59 25.91
C GLY A 61 -9.25 -13.04 26.29
N THR A 62 -10.36 -13.30 26.97
CA THR A 62 -10.84 -14.65 27.30
C THR A 62 -11.91 -15.11 26.30
N PRO A 63 -11.73 -16.27 25.64
CA PRO A 63 -10.57 -17.16 25.69
C PRO A 63 -9.40 -16.62 24.85
N SER A 64 -8.19 -16.77 25.35
CA SER A 64 -6.98 -16.48 24.58
C SER A 64 -6.89 -17.48 23.41
N LEU A 65 -6.97 -17.00 22.18
CA LEU A 65 -6.70 -17.84 21.03
C LEU A 65 -5.17 -17.99 20.88
N PRO A 66 -4.69 -19.21 20.61
CA PRO A 66 -3.27 -19.42 20.33
C PRO A 66 -2.83 -18.59 19.12
N ALA A 67 -1.73 -17.92 19.24
CA ALA A 67 -1.15 -17.16 18.14
C ALA A 67 -0.52 -18.12 17.13
N SER A 68 -0.88 -18.00 15.88
CA SER A 68 -0.30 -18.77 14.76
C SER A 68 0.29 -17.79 13.76
N THR A 69 1.61 -17.71 13.68
CA THR A 69 2.31 -16.78 12.80
C THR A 69 3.28 -17.50 11.89
N VAL A 70 3.48 -16.97 10.70
CA VAL A 70 4.42 -17.52 9.72
C VAL A 70 5.38 -16.41 9.27
N ALA A 71 6.67 -16.58 9.51
CA ALA A 71 7.72 -15.70 9.03
C ALA A 71 8.73 -16.51 8.19
N ILE A 72 8.78 -16.30 6.89
CA ILE A 72 9.67 -17.02 5.96
C ILE A 72 10.50 -16.04 5.16
N GLY A 73 11.81 -16.12 5.29
CA GLY A 73 12.77 -15.27 4.59
C GLY A 73 13.82 -14.70 5.55
N GLN A 74 14.95 -14.27 4.99
CA GLN A 74 15.98 -13.60 5.79
C GLN A 74 15.42 -12.33 6.44
N GLY A 75 15.45 -12.24 7.77
CA GLY A 75 14.95 -11.09 8.50
C GLY A 75 13.44 -10.87 8.40
N ALA A 76 12.66 -11.85 7.94
CA ALA A 76 11.19 -11.76 7.93
C ALA A 76 10.64 -11.66 9.36
N GLN A 77 9.67 -10.78 9.60
CA GLN A 77 9.12 -10.53 10.93
C GLN A 77 7.59 -10.56 10.91
N ALA A 78 7.00 -11.60 11.50
CA ALA A 78 5.57 -11.70 11.76
C ALA A 78 5.34 -11.44 13.25
N LEU A 79 4.81 -10.26 13.58
CA LEU A 79 4.79 -9.75 14.96
C LEU A 79 3.41 -9.79 15.61
N GLU A 80 2.36 -10.11 14.82
CA GLU A 80 0.99 -10.17 15.30
C GLU A 80 0.35 -11.55 15.05
N ASN A 81 -0.69 -11.85 15.81
CA ASN A 81 -1.39 -13.12 15.70
C ASN A 81 -2.05 -13.30 14.32
N GLY A 82 -1.84 -14.45 13.71
CA GLY A 82 -2.40 -14.80 12.41
C GLY A 82 -1.66 -14.20 11.21
N ASP A 83 -0.55 -13.50 11.41
CA ASP A 83 0.23 -12.92 10.33
C ASP A 83 0.95 -13.99 9.50
N ILE A 84 0.95 -13.77 8.19
CA ILE A 84 1.76 -14.52 7.22
C ILE A 84 2.72 -13.54 6.55
N VAL A 85 4.01 -13.66 6.81
CA VAL A 85 5.06 -12.79 6.29
C VAL A 85 6.08 -13.61 5.51
N ILE A 86 6.20 -13.36 4.22
CA ILE A 86 7.08 -14.09 3.31
C ILE A 86 7.92 -13.12 2.49
N GLY A 87 9.23 -13.19 2.65
CA GLY A 87 10.17 -12.37 1.87
C GLY A 87 11.35 -11.87 2.69
N ARG A 88 12.43 -11.50 2.00
CA ARG A 88 13.60 -10.90 2.64
C ARG A 88 13.21 -9.57 3.28
N GLN A 89 13.44 -9.43 4.59
CA GLN A 89 13.11 -8.22 5.37
C GLN A 89 11.64 -7.79 5.28
N ALA A 90 10.75 -8.69 4.87
CA ALA A 90 9.31 -8.44 4.92
C ALA A 90 8.85 -8.37 6.38
N LYS A 91 7.85 -7.52 6.68
CA LYS A 91 7.41 -7.35 8.07
C LYS A 91 5.93 -6.96 8.19
N SER A 92 5.30 -7.51 9.22
CA SER A 92 4.12 -6.93 9.83
C SER A 92 4.54 -6.22 11.12
N ILE A 93 4.04 -5.01 11.36
CA ILE A 93 4.42 -4.20 12.51
C ILE A 93 3.20 -3.94 13.36
N ALA A 94 3.29 -4.36 14.62
CA ALA A 94 2.26 -4.12 15.62
C ALA A 94 1.96 -2.63 15.83
N SER A 95 0.70 -2.28 15.95
CA SER A 95 0.29 -0.99 16.50
C SER A 95 0.31 -1.04 18.02
N THR A 96 1.29 -0.39 18.63
CA THR A 96 1.41 -0.31 20.10
C THR A 96 0.44 0.68 20.75
N GLU A 97 -0.23 1.52 19.96
CA GLU A 97 -0.97 2.67 20.51
C GLU A 97 -2.41 2.36 20.95
N HIS A 98 -2.99 1.20 20.63
CA HIS A 98 -4.44 0.96 20.85
C HIS A 98 -4.81 -0.37 21.50
N GLY A 99 -3.88 -1.09 22.11
CA GLY A 99 -4.21 -2.26 22.96
C GLY A 99 -5.00 -3.40 22.28
N ASN A 100 -5.15 -3.35 20.97
CA ASN A 100 -5.86 -4.36 20.20
C ASN A 100 -4.91 -4.90 19.14
N PRO A 101 -4.30 -6.06 19.38
CA PRO A 101 -3.35 -6.63 18.44
C PRO A 101 -4.01 -6.76 17.08
N GLY A 102 -3.41 -6.17 16.04
CA GLY A 102 -3.72 -6.46 14.66
C GLY A 102 -3.62 -7.97 14.45
N SER A 103 -4.37 -8.54 13.55
CA SER A 103 -4.26 -9.96 13.27
C SER A 103 -4.60 -10.26 11.82
N GLY A 104 -3.87 -11.23 11.25
CA GLY A 104 -4.18 -11.76 9.95
C GLY A 104 -3.67 -10.93 8.77
N ALA A 105 -2.58 -10.20 8.92
CA ALA A 105 -1.93 -9.56 7.77
C ALA A 105 -1.25 -10.60 6.87
N VAL A 106 -1.36 -10.40 5.56
CA VAL A 106 -0.62 -11.18 4.54
C VAL A 106 0.40 -10.26 3.88
N VAL A 107 1.69 -10.53 4.12
CA VAL A 107 2.80 -9.74 3.57
C VAL A 107 3.69 -10.64 2.74
N ALA A 108 3.78 -10.41 1.44
CA ALA A 108 4.59 -11.21 0.53
C ALA A 108 5.41 -10.33 -0.41
N GLY A 109 6.73 -10.36 -0.28
CA GLY A 109 7.66 -9.60 -1.10
C GLY A 109 8.90 -9.14 -0.34
N ALA A 110 9.99 -8.89 -1.06
CA ALA A 110 11.18 -8.32 -0.43
C ALA A 110 10.88 -6.91 0.11
N GLU A 111 11.20 -6.66 1.38
CA GLU A 111 11.01 -5.35 2.02
C GLU A 111 9.54 -4.88 2.06
N ALA A 112 8.59 -5.78 1.81
CA ALA A 112 7.16 -5.48 1.94
C ALA A 112 6.78 -5.24 3.41
N ALA A 113 5.87 -4.30 3.68
CA ALA A 113 5.52 -3.97 5.06
C ALA A 113 4.04 -3.61 5.27
N ALA A 114 3.45 -4.25 6.29
CA ALA A 114 2.15 -3.88 6.83
C ALA A 114 2.32 -3.14 8.16
N TYR A 115 1.75 -1.95 8.30
CA TYR A 115 1.87 -1.13 9.49
C TYR A 115 0.56 -1.06 10.29
N GLY A 116 0.49 -1.82 11.35
CA GLY A 116 -0.45 -1.65 12.45
C GLY A 116 -1.92 -1.91 12.20
N ALA A 117 -2.30 -2.77 11.26
CA ALA A 117 -3.71 -2.98 10.94
C ALA A 117 -4.11 -4.44 10.87
N ARG A 118 -5.41 -4.67 11.08
CA ARG A 118 -6.04 -5.97 10.94
C ARG A 118 -6.33 -6.27 9.48
N GLY A 119 -5.88 -7.44 9.01
CA GLY A 119 -6.26 -7.95 7.70
C GLY A 119 -5.67 -7.20 6.51
N ASP A 120 -4.51 -6.56 6.70
CA ASP A 120 -3.77 -5.95 5.59
C ASP A 120 -3.30 -7.01 4.59
N VAL A 121 -3.35 -6.65 3.31
CA VAL A 121 -2.77 -7.46 2.23
C VAL A 121 -1.69 -6.66 1.52
N VAL A 122 -0.45 -7.13 1.61
CA VAL A 122 0.72 -6.48 1.01
C VAL A 122 1.46 -7.48 0.14
N ILE A 123 1.42 -7.30 -1.18
CA ILE A 123 2.06 -8.23 -2.13
C ILE A 123 2.90 -7.43 -3.12
N GLY A 124 4.20 -7.63 -3.10
CA GLY A 124 5.14 -6.97 -4.01
C GLY A 124 6.38 -6.44 -3.31
N ALA A 125 7.46 -6.26 -4.05
CA ALA A 125 8.69 -5.70 -3.49
C ALA A 125 8.45 -4.26 -3.03
N SER A 126 8.84 -3.95 -1.78
CA SER A 126 8.67 -2.63 -1.15
C SER A 126 7.23 -2.09 -1.17
N ALA A 127 6.23 -2.98 -1.32
CA ALA A 127 4.82 -2.60 -1.14
C ALA A 127 4.55 -2.31 0.34
N GLU A 128 3.70 -1.34 0.62
CA GLU A 128 3.43 -0.91 2.00
C GLU A 128 1.97 -0.54 2.21
N THR A 129 1.39 -0.94 3.34
CA THR A 129 0.07 -0.47 3.78
C THR A 129 0.20 0.47 4.97
N ASN A 130 -0.77 1.38 5.12
CA ASN A 130 -0.88 2.29 6.26
C ASN A 130 0.40 3.12 6.50
N VAL A 131 1.04 3.55 5.42
CA VAL A 131 2.21 4.42 5.49
C VAL A 131 1.82 5.70 6.20
N LYS A 132 2.41 5.94 7.38
CA LYS A 132 2.09 7.10 8.22
C LYS A 132 2.35 8.41 7.46
N ILE A 133 1.30 9.02 6.95
CA ILE A 133 1.33 10.44 6.59
C ILE A 133 0.73 11.21 7.76
N LYS A 134 1.48 12.16 8.28
CA LYS A 134 0.88 13.27 9.02
C LYS A 134 0.11 14.10 7.99
N GLN A 135 -1.14 13.80 7.75
CA GLN A 135 -2.02 14.80 7.16
C GLN A 135 -2.03 16.00 8.09
N SER A 136 -2.02 17.20 7.53
CA SER A 136 -2.09 18.44 8.28
C SER A 136 -3.29 18.41 9.23
N GLY A 137 -3.05 17.97 10.47
CA GLY A 137 -4.05 17.95 11.55
C GLY A 137 -4.69 16.62 11.92
N GLY A 138 -4.35 15.50 11.28
CA GLY A 138 -4.92 14.20 11.64
C GLY A 138 -3.88 13.08 11.62
N THR A 139 -3.85 12.29 12.67
CA THR A 139 -3.17 10.99 12.69
C THR A 139 -4.15 9.97 12.14
N ILE A 140 -3.74 9.16 11.15
CA ILE A 140 -4.55 8.00 10.76
C ILE A 140 -4.61 7.09 11.99
N ASP A 141 -5.81 6.82 12.49
CA ASP A 141 -6.00 5.86 13.57
C ASP A 141 -5.78 4.45 13.00
N PRO A 142 -4.69 3.76 13.37
CA PRO A 142 -4.37 2.43 12.84
C PRO A 142 -5.44 1.39 13.18
N LYS A 143 -6.33 1.68 14.12
CA LYS A 143 -7.46 0.81 14.50
C LYS A 143 -8.41 0.50 13.34
N TYR A 144 -8.54 1.40 12.39
CA TYR A 144 -9.43 1.26 11.23
C TYR A 144 -8.69 1.00 9.92
N ALA A 145 -7.38 0.96 9.96
CA ALA A 145 -6.58 0.71 8.79
C ALA A 145 -6.76 -0.74 8.32
N GLN A 146 -7.24 -0.92 7.11
CA GLN A 146 -7.37 -2.19 6.41
C GLN A 146 -6.95 -1.89 4.97
N GLY A 147 -5.65 -1.93 4.74
CA GLY A 147 -5.08 -1.56 3.45
C GLY A 147 -4.82 -2.79 2.57
N VAL A 148 -4.97 -2.60 1.27
CA VAL A 148 -4.56 -3.58 0.27
C VAL A 148 -3.56 -2.92 -0.67
N ALA A 149 -2.29 -3.34 -0.64
CA ALA A 149 -1.23 -2.86 -1.52
C ALA A 149 -0.64 -4.03 -2.32
N ILE A 150 -0.93 -4.09 -3.61
CA ILE A 150 -0.48 -5.17 -4.51
C ILE A 150 0.25 -4.58 -5.70
N GLY A 151 1.52 -4.89 -5.83
CA GLY A 151 2.41 -4.39 -6.87
C GLY A 151 3.74 -3.89 -6.28
N SER A 152 4.79 -3.82 -7.11
CA SER A 152 6.07 -3.26 -6.67
C SER A 152 5.85 -1.81 -6.22
N THR A 153 6.33 -1.45 -5.04
CA THR A 153 6.22 -0.11 -4.44
C THR A 153 4.80 0.48 -4.33
N ALA A 154 3.75 -0.36 -4.48
CA ALA A 154 2.37 0.06 -4.21
C ALA A 154 2.19 0.50 -2.75
N LYS A 155 1.48 1.61 -2.51
CA LYS A 155 1.33 2.14 -1.15
C LYS A 155 -0.09 2.59 -0.82
N THR A 156 -0.59 2.16 0.33
CA THR A 156 -1.78 2.76 0.91
C THR A 156 -1.42 3.64 2.10
N TYR A 157 -2.08 4.76 2.22
CA TYR A 157 -1.88 5.73 3.30
C TYR A 157 -3.15 5.95 4.11
N GLY A 158 -4.30 5.91 3.44
CA GLY A 158 -5.61 6.02 4.07
C GLY A 158 -6.13 4.70 4.63
N THR A 159 -7.15 4.78 5.47
CA THR A 159 -7.85 3.60 5.99
C THR A 159 -8.73 2.96 4.92
N GLN A 160 -8.87 1.63 4.93
CA GLN A 160 -9.72 0.87 4.00
C GLN A 160 -9.45 1.19 2.52
N SER A 161 -8.18 1.38 2.18
CA SER A 161 -7.76 1.81 0.85
C SER A 161 -7.11 0.68 0.04
N LEU A 162 -7.20 0.78 -1.28
CA LEU A 162 -6.66 -0.19 -2.24
C LEU A 162 -5.68 0.48 -3.20
N ALA A 163 -4.45 0.01 -3.24
CA ALA A 163 -3.44 0.34 -4.26
C ALA A 163 -3.08 -0.93 -5.03
N LEU A 164 -3.41 -0.99 -6.32
CA LEU A 164 -3.17 -2.15 -7.18
C LEU A 164 -2.40 -1.75 -8.43
N GLY A 165 -1.19 -2.26 -8.55
CA GLY A 165 -0.26 -1.98 -9.66
C GLY A 165 1.04 -1.35 -9.17
N ALA A 166 2.07 -1.34 -10.03
CA ALA A 166 3.36 -0.76 -9.68
C ALA A 166 3.25 0.75 -9.39
N ASP A 167 3.93 1.20 -8.34
CA ASP A 167 4.00 2.61 -7.94
C ASP A 167 2.66 3.31 -7.68
N THR A 168 1.57 2.57 -7.49
CA THR A 168 0.25 3.15 -7.18
C THR A 168 0.18 3.73 -5.77
N ARG A 169 -0.63 4.78 -5.59
CA ARG A 169 -0.80 5.49 -4.31
C ARG A 169 -2.28 5.67 -3.97
N ALA A 170 -2.78 4.98 -2.97
CA ALA A 170 -4.09 5.20 -2.39
C ALA A 170 -3.94 6.02 -1.10
N ILE A 171 -4.23 7.32 -1.14
CA ILE A 171 -3.85 8.29 -0.11
C ILE A 171 -5.00 8.62 0.82
N GLY A 172 -6.17 8.86 0.28
CA GLY A 172 -7.36 9.15 1.06
C GLY A 172 -7.97 7.91 1.70
N ASN A 173 -8.87 8.11 2.65
CA ASN A 173 -9.62 7.01 3.26
C ASN A 173 -10.58 6.40 2.23
N SER A 174 -10.77 5.08 2.28
CA SER A 174 -11.62 4.33 1.34
C SER A 174 -11.30 4.61 -0.14
N SER A 175 -10.06 5.02 -0.42
CA SER A 175 -9.62 5.38 -1.77
C SER A 175 -9.16 4.14 -2.56
N VAL A 176 -9.34 4.18 -3.87
CA VAL A 176 -8.99 3.09 -4.78
C VAL A 176 -8.08 3.62 -5.88
N ALA A 177 -6.84 3.14 -5.94
CA ALA A 177 -5.89 3.45 -7.01
C ALA A 177 -5.53 2.16 -7.75
N ILE A 178 -5.86 2.07 -9.04
CA ILE A 178 -5.59 0.91 -9.88
C ILE A 178 -4.90 1.36 -11.16
N GLY A 179 -3.67 0.93 -11.39
CA GLY A 179 -2.93 1.32 -12.59
C GLY A 179 -1.43 1.19 -12.39
N GLY A 180 -0.68 2.05 -13.02
CA GLY A 180 0.76 2.12 -12.95
C GLY A 180 1.26 3.52 -13.29
N ASP A 181 2.57 3.66 -13.41
CA ASP A 181 3.23 4.92 -13.72
C ASP A 181 3.91 4.93 -15.10
N ASP A 182 3.86 3.83 -15.83
CA ASP A 182 4.59 3.63 -17.07
C ASP A 182 3.66 3.38 -18.27
N ILE A 183 3.84 4.19 -19.32
CA ILE A 183 3.19 4.04 -20.62
C ILE A 183 4.19 3.85 -21.76
N ASP A 184 5.47 3.62 -21.45
CA ASP A 184 6.55 3.61 -22.45
C ASP A 184 6.30 2.65 -23.61
N MET A 185 5.71 1.48 -23.37
CA MET A 185 5.41 0.48 -24.41
C MET A 185 4.30 0.91 -25.37
N ALA A 186 3.32 1.66 -24.89
CA ALA A 186 2.19 2.17 -25.70
C ALA A 186 2.40 3.62 -26.16
N ARG A 187 3.53 4.22 -25.80
CA ARG A 187 3.76 5.66 -25.94
C ARG A 187 3.63 6.16 -27.37
N THR A 188 4.24 5.49 -28.34
CA THR A 188 4.25 5.96 -29.74
C THR A 188 2.82 5.97 -30.32
N GLU A 189 2.04 4.95 -30.05
CA GLU A 189 0.66 4.84 -30.52
C GLU A 189 -0.22 5.89 -29.85
N LEU A 190 -0.09 6.06 -28.53
CA LEU A 190 -0.82 7.06 -27.77
C LEU A 190 -0.45 8.49 -28.17
N GLU A 191 0.83 8.79 -28.37
CA GLU A 191 1.29 10.11 -28.82
C GLU A 191 0.86 10.42 -30.24
N THR A 192 0.59 9.41 -31.06
CA THR A 192 0.01 9.58 -32.41
C THR A 192 -1.47 9.88 -32.33
N ALA A 193 -2.21 9.13 -31.52
CA ALA A 193 -3.64 9.30 -31.33
C ALA A 193 -3.99 10.56 -30.51
N VAL A 194 -3.14 10.93 -29.56
CA VAL A 194 -3.31 12.08 -28.66
C VAL A 194 -2.01 12.89 -28.59
N PRO A 195 -1.75 13.79 -29.58
CA PRO A 195 -0.49 14.52 -29.71
C PRO A 195 -0.07 15.33 -28.47
N GLN A 196 -1.00 15.69 -27.60
CA GLN A 196 -0.73 16.43 -26.36
C GLN A 196 -0.01 15.58 -25.32
N LEU A 197 -0.05 14.26 -25.40
CA LEU A 197 0.77 13.37 -24.58
C LEU A 197 2.26 13.52 -24.93
N LYS A 198 2.57 13.87 -26.21
CA LYS A 198 3.92 14.11 -26.71
C LYS A 198 4.56 15.35 -26.10
N ALA A 199 3.80 16.36 -25.86
CA ALA A 199 4.26 17.63 -25.32
C ALA A 199 4.75 17.54 -23.85
N GLY A 200 4.62 16.41 -23.21
CA GLY A 200 5.29 15.88 -21.99
C GLY A 200 5.59 16.81 -20.82
N ASN A 201 5.50 18.11 -21.00
CA ASN A 201 5.92 19.11 -20.04
C ASN A 201 4.77 19.65 -19.17
N GLY A 202 3.52 19.55 -19.60
CA GLY A 202 2.35 20.02 -18.85
C GLY A 202 1.90 19.05 -17.77
N ILE A 203 1.99 17.77 -18.05
CA ILE A 203 1.51 16.69 -17.17
C ILE A 203 2.36 16.57 -15.90
N LYS A 204 3.69 16.76 -16.03
CA LYS A 204 4.63 16.56 -14.93
C LYS A 204 4.68 17.72 -13.92
N LYS A 205 4.47 18.95 -14.36
CA LYS A 205 4.71 20.13 -13.51
C LYS A 205 3.53 20.48 -12.61
N SER A 206 2.30 20.22 -13.05
CA SER A 206 1.11 20.57 -12.24
C SER A 206 0.90 19.63 -11.07
N PHE A 207 1.13 18.35 -11.26
CA PHE A 207 0.91 17.31 -10.26
C PHE A 207 1.85 17.44 -9.06
N ASN A 208 3.15 17.51 -9.30
CA ASN A 208 4.14 17.59 -8.21
C ASN A 208 3.90 18.81 -7.32
N LYS A 209 3.55 19.95 -7.91
CA LYS A 209 3.31 21.20 -7.16
C LYS A 209 2.04 21.13 -6.30
N GLU A 210 1.00 20.46 -6.74
CA GLU A 210 -0.25 20.34 -5.97
C GLU A 210 -0.14 19.34 -4.83
N ILE A 211 0.54 18.23 -5.04
CA ILE A 211 0.84 17.29 -3.95
C ILE A 211 1.75 17.94 -2.93
N GLU A 212 2.81 18.62 -3.34
CA GLU A 212 3.70 19.36 -2.44
C GLU A 212 2.94 20.44 -1.65
N THR A 213 1.97 21.10 -2.26
CA THR A 213 1.17 22.13 -1.58
C THR A 213 0.15 21.52 -0.62
N LYS A 214 -0.51 20.42 -1.00
CA LYS A 214 -1.53 19.75 -0.17
C LYS A 214 -0.92 18.90 0.95
N PHE A 215 0.32 18.43 0.77
CA PHE A 215 1.07 17.63 1.72
C PHE A 215 2.49 18.19 1.93
N PRO A 216 2.62 19.37 2.60
CA PRO A 216 3.93 19.98 2.88
C PRO A 216 4.76 19.06 3.78
N GLY A 217 5.93 18.65 3.31
CA GLY A 217 6.78 17.69 4.00
C GLY A 217 6.79 16.33 3.33
N GLY A 218 6.13 16.24 2.21
CA GLY A 218 6.24 15.15 1.25
C GLY A 218 5.58 13.85 1.72
N LEU A 219 5.08 13.12 0.78
CA LEU A 219 4.78 11.70 0.90
C LEU A 219 6.08 10.88 1.07
N GLY A 220 7.01 11.38 1.91
CA GLY A 220 8.36 10.85 2.08
C GLY A 220 9.22 11.05 0.82
N SER A 221 10.44 11.52 0.96
CA SER A 221 11.35 11.88 -0.16
C SER A 221 11.65 10.75 -1.16
N ALA A 222 11.17 9.55 -0.93
CA ALA A 222 11.31 8.38 -1.80
C ALA A 222 10.08 8.11 -2.67
N SER A 223 8.96 8.79 -2.46
CA SER A 223 7.67 8.32 -2.93
C SER A 223 7.10 9.05 -4.13
N ILE A 224 7.53 10.27 -4.39
CA ILE A 224 7.25 10.91 -5.66
C ILE A 224 8.58 10.96 -6.38
N ASN A 225 8.79 10.04 -7.30
CA ASN A 225 10.04 9.97 -8.02
C ASN A 225 10.21 11.20 -8.92
N VAL A 226 10.73 12.27 -8.33
CA VAL A 226 11.00 13.55 -9.01
C VAL A 226 11.99 13.38 -10.17
N LYS A 227 12.75 12.29 -10.19
CA LYS A 227 13.60 11.90 -11.32
C LYS A 227 12.84 11.07 -12.36
N GLY A 228 11.64 10.59 -12.04
CA GLY A 228 10.84 9.78 -12.94
C GLY A 228 10.23 10.60 -14.06
N LYS A 229 10.05 9.96 -15.17
CA LYS A 229 9.41 10.53 -16.35
C LYS A 229 7.88 10.63 -16.21
N TYR A 230 7.29 10.03 -15.16
CA TYR A 230 5.84 9.84 -15.04
C TYR A 230 5.33 10.11 -13.61
N ALA A 231 4.09 10.56 -13.50
CA ALA A 231 3.35 10.64 -12.25
C ALA A 231 2.73 9.27 -11.91
N ASN A 232 2.55 9.00 -10.64
CA ASN A 232 1.93 7.75 -10.20
C ASN A 232 0.40 7.80 -10.39
N THR A 233 -0.24 6.66 -10.60
CA THR A 233 -1.70 6.56 -10.42
C THR A 233 -2.02 6.80 -8.95
N ALA A 234 -2.85 7.79 -8.65
CA ALA A 234 -3.09 8.24 -7.28
C ALA A 234 -4.54 8.60 -6.97
N ALA A 235 -5.07 8.04 -5.90
CA ALA A 235 -6.35 8.40 -5.31
C ALA A 235 -6.11 9.17 -4.00
N ILE A 236 -6.36 10.49 -4.00
CA ILE A 236 -5.85 11.42 -2.98
C ILE A 236 -6.94 11.89 -2.02
N GLY A 237 -8.12 12.24 -2.52
CA GLY A 237 -9.25 12.58 -1.69
C GLY A 237 -9.79 11.39 -0.90
N ASP A 238 -10.81 11.58 -0.08
CA ASP A 238 -11.52 10.49 0.55
C ASP A 238 -12.51 9.84 -0.42
N ALA A 239 -12.56 8.51 -0.45
CA ALA A 239 -13.41 7.69 -1.29
C ALA A 239 -13.33 7.91 -2.82
N PRO A 240 -12.23 8.37 -3.42
CA PRO A 240 -12.14 8.47 -4.87
C PRO A 240 -11.61 7.19 -5.50
N PRO A 241 -12.14 6.73 -6.62
CA PRO A 241 -11.45 5.83 -7.52
C PRO A 241 -10.56 6.60 -8.52
N ALA A 242 -9.31 6.15 -8.66
CA ALA A 242 -8.38 6.51 -9.72
C ALA A 242 -7.98 5.24 -10.46
N ILE A 243 -8.45 5.05 -11.68
CA ILE A 243 -8.30 3.82 -12.45
C ILE A 243 -7.68 4.12 -13.82
N GLY A 244 -6.55 3.52 -14.10
CA GLY A 244 -5.80 3.71 -15.34
C GLY A 244 -4.42 4.33 -15.10
N THR A 245 -3.51 4.14 -16.05
CA THR A 245 -2.14 4.64 -15.92
C THR A 245 -2.11 6.16 -15.83
N LEU A 246 -1.41 6.69 -14.83
CA LEU A 246 -1.32 8.14 -14.56
C LEU A 246 -2.67 8.79 -14.20
N SER A 247 -3.66 8.02 -13.81
CA SER A 247 -4.97 8.54 -13.39
C SER A 247 -4.88 9.13 -11.99
N GLU A 248 -5.54 10.28 -11.77
CA GLU A 248 -5.44 11.01 -10.50
C GLU A 248 -6.78 11.58 -10.03
N ALA A 249 -7.19 11.19 -8.83
CA ALA A 249 -8.42 11.66 -8.21
C ALA A 249 -8.13 12.42 -6.90
N PHE A 250 -8.23 13.76 -6.93
CA PHE A 250 -7.95 14.65 -5.80
C PHE A 250 -9.19 14.98 -4.97
N GLY A 251 -10.32 15.15 -5.61
CA GLY A 251 -11.55 15.56 -4.93
C GLY A 251 -12.14 14.42 -4.10
N THR A 252 -12.70 14.73 -2.96
CA THR A 252 -13.48 13.76 -2.17
C THR A 252 -14.65 13.24 -3.01
N GLY A 253 -14.79 11.90 -3.08
CA GLY A 253 -15.82 11.25 -3.90
C GLY A 253 -15.68 11.50 -5.41
N SER A 254 -14.54 12.01 -5.89
CA SER A 254 -14.33 12.21 -7.33
C SER A 254 -13.97 10.89 -8.02
N THR A 255 -14.18 10.79 -9.33
CA THR A 255 -13.91 9.60 -10.13
C THR A 255 -13.00 9.94 -11.30
N ALA A 256 -11.81 9.35 -11.37
CA ALA A 256 -10.88 9.51 -12.49
C ALA A 256 -10.61 8.15 -13.14
N ILE A 257 -11.03 7.98 -14.39
CA ILE A 257 -10.86 6.72 -15.14
C ILE A 257 -10.27 6.99 -16.51
N GLY A 258 -9.16 6.34 -16.82
CA GLY A 258 -8.47 6.46 -18.10
C GLY A 258 -7.03 6.91 -17.97
N ILE A 259 -6.31 6.96 -19.10
CA ILE A 259 -4.90 7.38 -19.10
C ILE A 259 -4.82 8.87 -18.82
N ASN A 260 -4.09 9.23 -17.77
CA ASN A 260 -3.88 10.61 -17.35
C ASN A 260 -5.20 11.40 -17.17
N SER A 261 -6.24 10.73 -16.72
CA SER A 261 -7.48 11.39 -16.28
C SER A 261 -7.25 12.10 -14.94
N LEU A 262 -7.77 13.31 -14.79
CA LEU A 262 -7.57 14.12 -13.57
C LEU A 262 -8.85 14.76 -13.08
N THR A 263 -9.21 14.49 -11.83
CA THR A 263 -10.36 15.10 -11.18
C THR A 263 -9.93 15.86 -9.93
N LYS A 264 -10.40 17.12 -9.78
CA LYS A 264 -10.08 17.99 -8.64
C LYS A 264 -11.28 18.36 -7.79
N GLY A 265 -12.41 18.59 -8.42
CA GLY A 265 -13.63 18.98 -7.74
C GLY A 265 -14.20 17.87 -6.87
N VAL A 266 -14.90 18.24 -5.81
CA VAL A 266 -15.66 17.31 -4.97
C VAL A 266 -16.76 16.67 -5.83
N ALA A 267 -16.92 15.35 -5.74
CA ALA A 267 -17.89 14.58 -6.52
C ALA A 267 -17.80 14.81 -8.05
N SER A 268 -16.61 15.17 -8.54
CA SER A 268 -16.38 15.36 -9.97
C SER A 268 -16.05 14.04 -10.68
N THR A 269 -16.35 13.94 -11.96
CA THR A 269 -16.13 12.73 -12.76
C THR A 269 -15.36 13.05 -14.02
N GLY A 270 -14.22 12.40 -14.21
CA GLY A 270 -13.39 12.46 -15.42
C GLY A 270 -13.16 11.06 -15.97
N ILE A 271 -13.67 10.78 -17.17
CA ILE A 271 -13.53 9.47 -17.83
C ILE A 271 -13.00 9.66 -19.24
N GLY A 272 -11.88 9.05 -19.55
CA GLY A 272 -11.24 9.09 -20.86
C GLY A 272 -9.76 9.49 -20.78
N ILE A 273 -9.13 9.60 -21.95
CA ILE A 273 -7.71 9.99 -22.04
C ILE A 273 -7.60 11.50 -21.80
N MET A 274 -6.84 11.91 -20.79
CA MET A 274 -6.65 13.32 -20.45
C MET A 274 -7.96 14.07 -20.12
N ALA A 275 -8.98 13.37 -19.63
CA ALA A 275 -10.20 14.02 -19.15
C ALA A 275 -9.88 14.86 -17.89
N ARG A 276 -10.36 16.11 -17.83
CA ARG A 276 -10.11 17.09 -16.75
C ARG A 276 -11.42 17.55 -16.14
N SER A 277 -11.73 17.16 -14.91
CA SER A 277 -12.95 17.57 -14.22
C SER A 277 -12.57 18.33 -12.94
N TRP A 278 -12.56 19.65 -12.98
CA TRP A 278 -12.01 20.50 -11.93
C TRP A 278 -13.05 21.19 -11.06
N GLY A 279 -14.22 21.46 -11.63
CA GLY A 279 -15.32 22.02 -10.85
C GLY A 279 -15.99 20.98 -9.95
N ASP A 280 -16.57 21.41 -8.85
CA ASP A 280 -17.38 20.53 -8.00
C ASP A 280 -18.62 20.03 -8.77
N ASN A 281 -18.94 18.74 -8.61
CA ASN A 281 -20.06 18.09 -9.32
C ASN A 281 -19.94 18.20 -10.84
N SER A 282 -18.74 18.35 -11.40
CA SER A 282 -18.53 18.47 -12.84
C SER A 282 -18.31 17.10 -13.51
N LEU A 283 -18.57 17.03 -14.82
CA LEU A 283 -18.43 15.84 -15.64
C LEU A 283 -17.59 16.12 -16.88
N ALA A 284 -16.47 15.41 -17.05
CA ALA A 284 -15.66 15.38 -18.25
C ALA A 284 -15.64 13.96 -18.82
N LEU A 285 -16.22 13.74 -20.00
CA LEU A 285 -16.31 12.42 -20.62
C LEU A 285 -15.79 12.45 -22.06
N GLY A 286 -14.69 11.76 -22.31
CA GLY A 286 -14.06 11.67 -23.62
C GLY A 286 -12.58 11.97 -23.62
N THR A 287 -11.98 12.23 -24.79
CA THR A 287 -10.56 12.50 -24.96
C THR A 287 -10.28 14.01 -24.88
N GLN A 288 -9.35 14.42 -24.01
CA GLN A 288 -8.92 15.82 -23.85
C GLN A 288 -10.07 16.80 -23.52
N VAL A 289 -11.09 16.32 -22.85
CA VAL A 289 -12.23 17.14 -22.44
C VAL A 289 -11.96 17.82 -21.10
N GLY A 290 -12.48 19.03 -20.94
CA GLY A 290 -12.32 19.81 -19.71
C GLY A 290 -13.64 20.39 -19.20
N ALA A 291 -14.02 20.06 -17.96
CA ALA A 291 -15.15 20.66 -17.23
C ALA A 291 -14.57 21.40 -16.02
N TYR A 292 -14.46 22.74 -16.12
CA TYR A 292 -13.76 23.56 -15.13
C TYR A 292 -14.70 24.27 -14.16
N GLY A 293 -15.91 24.55 -14.58
CA GLY A 293 -16.92 25.22 -13.74
C GLY A 293 -17.66 24.22 -12.83
N THR A 294 -18.15 24.71 -11.70
CA THR A 294 -19.04 23.94 -10.82
C THR A 294 -20.30 23.51 -11.57
N ARG A 295 -20.66 22.21 -11.48
CA ARG A 295 -21.79 21.61 -12.19
C ARG A 295 -21.72 21.70 -13.72
N SER A 296 -20.53 21.93 -14.26
CA SER A 296 -20.31 21.93 -15.72
C SER A 296 -20.21 20.49 -16.26
N SER A 297 -20.59 20.31 -17.52
CA SER A 297 -20.47 19.04 -18.21
C SER A 297 -19.82 19.23 -19.58
N SER A 298 -18.78 18.47 -19.86
CA SER A 298 -18.08 18.45 -21.14
C SER A 298 -18.01 17.02 -21.66
N ILE A 299 -18.59 16.78 -22.83
CA ILE A 299 -18.66 15.44 -23.45
C ILE A 299 -18.16 15.52 -24.89
N GLY A 300 -17.34 14.56 -25.30
CA GLY A 300 -16.86 14.46 -26.67
C GLY A 300 -15.33 14.41 -26.76
N ASP A 301 -14.77 15.12 -27.72
CA ASP A 301 -13.33 15.21 -27.95
C ASP A 301 -12.91 16.68 -27.98
N THR A 302 -11.80 17.00 -27.31
CA THR A 302 -11.20 18.34 -27.23
C THR A 302 -12.10 19.49 -26.73
N ASN A 303 -13.24 19.18 -26.14
CA ASN A 303 -14.20 20.18 -25.63
C ASN A 303 -13.78 20.72 -24.25
N GLN A 304 -14.03 22.01 -24.01
CA GLN A 304 -13.80 22.64 -22.71
C GLN A 304 -15.01 23.50 -22.32
N VAL A 305 -15.42 23.41 -21.06
CA VAL A 305 -16.53 24.19 -20.49
C VAL A 305 -16.08 24.79 -19.17
N GLY A 306 -16.22 26.10 -19.06
CA GLY A 306 -15.87 26.88 -17.87
C GLY A 306 -17.02 27.03 -16.86
#